data_a14efefba50999cc03bac6a69645a5bf
#
_entry.id   a14efefba50999cc03bac6a69645a5bf
#
_cell.length_a   1.000
_cell.length_b   1.000
_cell.length_c   1.000
_cell.angle_alpha   90.00
_cell.angle_beta   90.00
_cell.angle_gamma   90.00
#
_symmetry.space_group_name_H-M   'P 1'
#
loop_
_entity.id
_entity.type
_entity.pdbx_description
1 polymer ?
#
loop_
_entity_poly.entity_id
_entity_poly.type
_entity_poly.pdbx_seq_one_letter_code
_entity_poly.pdbx_strand_id
1 'polypeptide(L)'
;MKSITIKSLVREATGKTSTKSVRKDGLVPCVLYGGDQVLHFTATEIGFKDLVYTSAAHTVVLDFGDNKKTAILQDIQFHPVSDKILHADFYELHDDKPVTMDIPVELSGSAPGVLNSGGVLSRNKRKLRVRALPGNLPDSLNVDISKLELGDKFYTSQLESEDFDLLHPENTVVCQVRTSRASMALPEDEETEEGVEGAEEAEGAEGAAAEGAAAETPKDDSKE
;
A
#
# COMPACT_ATOMS: atom_id res chain seq x y z
N MET A 1 -8.57 18.90 4.12
CA MET A 1 -7.21 18.30 4.10
C MET A 1 -6.23 19.03 4.99
N LYS A 2 -5.29 18.31 5.61
CA LYS A 2 -4.18 18.91 6.36
C LYS A 2 -3.12 19.43 5.39
N SER A 3 -2.59 20.63 5.65
CA SER A 3 -1.54 21.26 4.82
C SER A 3 -0.17 21.15 5.49
N ILE A 4 0.85 20.82 4.71
CA ILE A 4 2.24 20.75 5.16
C ILE A 4 3.03 21.83 4.42
N THR A 5 3.81 22.63 5.15
CA THR A 5 4.62 23.68 4.53
C THR A 5 6.05 23.17 4.31
N ILE A 6 6.53 23.27 3.07
CA ILE A 6 7.88 22.88 2.68
C ILE A 6 8.64 24.13 2.20
N LYS A 7 9.76 24.42 2.84
CA LYS A 7 10.68 25.48 2.39
C LYS A 7 11.37 25.05 1.12
N SER A 8 11.28 25.88 0.11
CA SER A 8 11.71 25.60 -1.26
C SER A 8 12.60 26.72 -1.80
N LEU A 9 13.65 26.36 -2.52
CA LEU A 9 14.55 27.28 -3.17
C LEU A 9 14.44 27.11 -4.70
N VAL A 10 14.12 28.18 -5.40
CA VAL A 10 14.04 28.15 -6.87
C VAL A 10 15.44 27.90 -7.45
N ARG A 11 15.52 27.05 -8.47
CA ARG A 11 16.76 26.79 -9.21
C ARG A 11 16.60 27.07 -10.69
N GLU A 12 17.57 27.74 -11.27
CA GLU A 12 17.66 28.01 -12.72
C GLU A 12 18.45 26.92 -13.44
N ALA A 13 19.49 26.41 -12.78
CA ALA A 13 20.37 25.42 -13.37
C ALA A 13 19.68 24.04 -13.39
N THR A 14 19.33 23.60 -14.58
CA THR A 14 18.77 22.27 -14.87
C THR A 14 19.84 21.37 -15.49
N GLY A 15 19.61 20.04 -15.45
CA GLY A 15 20.49 19.08 -16.10
C GLY A 15 21.19 18.10 -15.14
N LYS A 16 21.92 17.13 -15.72
CA LYS A 16 22.47 15.97 -15.01
C LYS A 16 23.53 16.33 -13.97
N THR A 17 24.42 17.26 -14.28
CA THR A 17 25.50 17.71 -13.37
C THR A 17 24.95 18.50 -12.19
N SER A 18 24.03 19.43 -12.43
CA SER A 18 23.38 20.22 -11.40
C SER A 18 22.56 19.35 -10.44
N THR A 19 21.73 18.44 -10.96
CA THR A 19 20.93 17.53 -10.12
C THR A 19 21.80 16.59 -9.28
N LYS A 20 22.97 16.16 -9.80
CA LYS A 20 23.92 15.34 -9.04
C LYS A 20 24.56 16.11 -7.88
N SER A 21 24.85 17.40 -8.08
CA SER A 21 25.36 18.27 -7.01
C SER A 21 24.31 18.48 -5.92
N VAL A 22 23.08 18.85 -6.30
CA VAL A 22 21.95 19.05 -5.37
C VAL A 22 21.73 17.84 -4.46
N ARG A 23 21.76 16.62 -5.04
CA ARG A 23 21.60 15.38 -4.26
C ARG A 23 22.79 15.08 -3.34
N LYS A 24 24.00 15.51 -3.70
CA LYS A 24 25.18 15.40 -2.81
C LYS A 24 25.07 16.31 -1.60
N ASP A 25 24.44 17.48 -1.79
CA ASP A 25 24.23 18.47 -0.73
C ASP A 25 23.03 18.09 0.18
N GLY A 26 22.42 16.91 -0.02
CA GLY A 26 21.27 16.42 0.76
C GLY A 26 19.95 17.13 0.41
N LEU A 27 19.89 17.78 -0.75
CA LEU A 27 18.68 18.42 -1.25
C LEU A 27 18.01 17.54 -2.32
N VAL A 28 16.69 17.63 -2.38
CA VAL A 28 15.87 16.93 -3.36
C VAL A 28 15.51 17.89 -4.50
N PRO A 29 15.86 17.56 -5.75
CA PRO A 29 15.38 18.32 -6.90
C PRO A 29 13.92 18.04 -7.16
N CYS A 30 13.10 19.09 -7.28
CA CYS A 30 11.65 19.02 -7.45
C CYS A 30 11.20 19.87 -8.64
N VAL A 31 9.99 19.57 -9.11
CA VAL A 31 9.31 20.30 -10.18
C VAL A 31 7.89 20.62 -9.75
N LEU A 32 7.44 21.84 -9.97
CA LEU A 32 6.05 22.27 -9.83
C LEU A 32 5.50 22.59 -11.21
N TYR A 33 4.39 21.95 -11.58
CA TYR A 33 3.68 22.18 -12.84
C TYR A 33 2.16 22.27 -12.60
N GLY A 34 1.42 22.61 -13.66
CA GLY A 34 -0.04 22.81 -13.57
C GLY A 34 -0.44 24.28 -13.47
N GLY A 35 0.49 25.19 -13.16
CA GLY A 35 0.30 26.64 -13.22
C GLY A 35 0.72 27.24 -14.57
N ASP A 36 0.91 28.57 -14.60
CA ASP A 36 1.30 29.32 -15.80
C ASP A 36 2.70 28.96 -16.30
N GLN A 37 3.60 28.63 -15.37
CA GLN A 37 5.00 28.30 -15.66
C GLN A 37 5.43 27.08 -14.85
N VAL A 38 6.29 26.27 -15.45
CA VAL A 38 6.96 25.16 -14.75
C VAL A 38 8.09 25.73 -13.91
N LEU A 39 8.03 25.47 -12.60
CA LEU A 39 9.05 25.95 -11.66
C LEU A 39 9.92 24.76 -11.22
N HIS A 40 11.23 24.92 -11.40
CA HIS A 40 12.21 23.99 -10.87
C HIS A 40 12.70 24.50 -9.52
N PHE A 41 12.71 23.67 -8.51
CA PHE A 41 13.13 24.05 -7.17
C PHE A 41 13.85 22.89 -6.45
N THR A 42 14.40 23.20 -5.31
CA THR A 42 15.02 22.23 -4.40
C THR A 42 14.41 22.38 -3.03
N ALA A 43 14.25 21.27 -2.33
CA ALA A 43 13.80 21.24 -0.95
C ALA A 43 14.66 20.26 -0.13
N THR A 44 14.66 20.42 1.17
CA THR A 44 15.39 19.53 2.08
C THR A 44 14.66 18.19 2.21
N GLU A 45 15.40 17.08 2.27
CA GLU A 45 14.82 15.74 2.44
C GLU A 45 13.96 15.63 3.72
N ILE A 46 14.35 16.35 4.78
CA ILE A 46 13.62 16.40 6.06
C ILE A 46 12.20 16.94 5.89
N GLY A 47 12.01 17.93 4.99
CA GLY A 47 10.71 18.54 4.73
C GLY A 47 9.68 17.56 4.12
N PHE A 48 10.13 16.45 3.54
CA PHE A 48 9.26 15.42 2.98
C PHE A 48 8.83 14.36 3.99
N LYS A 49 9.42 14.35 5.20
CA LYS A 49 9.17 13.30 6.18
C LYS A 49 7.69 13.13 6.49
N ASP A 50 7.01 14.21 6.80
CA ASP A 50 5.60 14.18 7.19
C ASP A 50 4.66 13.96 6.00
N LEU A 51 5.12 14.28 4.78
CA LEU A 51 4.36 14.10 3.55
C LEU A 51 4.40 12.67 3.03
N VAL A 52 5.57 12.02 3.11
CA VAL A 52 5.84 10.73 2.46
C VAL A 52 5.61 9.55 3.38
N TYR A 53 6.01 9.68 4.65
CA TYR A 53 5.99 8.58 5.61
C TYR A 53 4.71 8.53 6.45
N THR A 54 3.73 9.39 6.17
CA THR A 54 2.38 9.31 6.75
C THR A 54 1.40 8.63 5.81
N SER A 55 0.40 7.98 6.37
CA SER A 55 -0.64 7.32 5.58
C SER A 55 -1.70 8.29 5.06
N ALA A 56 -1.82 9.49 5.63
CA ALA A 56 -2.86 10.46 5.26
C ALA A 56 -2.51 11.21 3.97
N ALA A 57 -3.55 11.64 3.24
CA ALA A 57 -3.38 12.52 2.11
C ALA A 57 -3.22 13.98 2.59
N HIS A 58 -2.23 14.68 2.04
CA HIS A 58 -1.88 16.04 2.43
C HIS A 58 -1.81 16.97 1.24
N THR A 59 -2.24 18.21 1.44
CA THR A 59 -1.88 19.32 0.55
C THR A 59 -0.56 19.91 1.00
N VAL A 60 0.22 20.43 0.05
CA VAL A 60 1.55 20.97 0.31
C VAL A 60 1.56 22.46 0.00
N VAL A 61 2.03 23.26 0.93
CA VAL A 61 2.30 24.67 0.72
C VAL A 61 3.80 24.83 0.50
N LEU A 62 4.17 25.13 -0.74
CA LEU A 62 5.55 25.40 -1.14
C LEU A 62 5.87 26.87 -0.82
N ASP A 63 6.81 27.07 0.08
CA ASP A 63 7.26 28.41 0.50
C ASP A 63 8.57 28.76 -0.19
N PHE A 64 8.51 29.71 -1.14
CA PHE A 64 9.65 30.23 -1.87
C PHE A 64 10.21 31.52 -1.25
N GLY A 65 9.76 31.88 -0.05
CA GLY A 65 10.10 33.12 0.63
C GLY A 65 9.11 34.25 0.31
N ASP A 66 9.11 34.74 -0.92
CA ASP A 66 8.22 35.82 -1.35
C ASP A 66 6.84 35.32 -1.80
N ASN A 67 6.78 34.13 -2.35
CA ASN A 67 5.58 33.53 -2.90
C ASN A 67 5.28 32.17 -2.25
N LYS A 68 4.01 31.95 -1.92
CA LYS A 68 3.51 30.66 -1.45
C LYS A 68 2.59 30.08 -2.50
N LYS A 69 2.81 28.81 -2.85
CA LYS A 69 1.97 28.07 -3.80
C LYS A 69 1.44 26.82 -3.16
N THR A 70 0.14 26.57 -3.35
CA THR A 70 -0.50 25.34 -2.87
C THR A 70 -0.41 24.29 -3.97
N ALA A 71 0.04 23.09 -3.61
CA ALA A 71 0.28 21.99 -4.53
C ALA A 71 -0.06 20.65 -3.88
N ILE A 72 -0.14 19.62 -4.69
CA ILE A 72 -0.18 18.23 -4.24
C ILE A 72 1.05 17.49 -4.76
N LEU A 73 1.47 16.48 -4.01
CA LEU A 73 2.48 15.54 -4.47
C LEU A 73 1.85 14.59 -5.48
N GLN A 74 2.35 14.61 -6.71
CA GLN A 74 1.84 13.78 -7.80
C GLN A 74 2.64 12.50 -7.95
N ASP A 75 3.98 12.61 -7.94
CA ASP A 75 4.87 11.46 -8.04
C ASP A 75 6.13 11.68 -7.21
N ILE A 76 6.74 10.59 -6.77
CA ILE A 76 7.96 10.59 -6.02
C ILE A 76 8.84 9.41 -6.41
N GLN A 77 10.13 9.67 -6.59
CA GLN A 77 11.12 8.67 -6.95
C GLN A 77 12.08 8.43 -5.80
N PHE A 78 12.24 7.16 -5.44
CA PHE A 78 13.18 6.71 -4.41
C PHE A 78 14.39 6.01 -5.00
N HIS A 79 15.48 6.07 -4.29
CA HIS A 79 16.65 5.26 -4.62
C HIS A 79 16.44 3.82 -4.15
N PRO A 80 16.60 2.80 -5.02
CA PRO A 80 16.17 1.42 -4.74
C PRO A 80 16.91 0.72 -3.60
N VAL A 81 18.07 1.23 -3.18
CA VAL A 81 18.90 0.61 -2.11
C VAL A 81 18.94 1.46 -0.85
N SER A 82 18.96 2.81 -0.98
CA SER A 82 19.13 3.71 0.18
C SER A 82 17.85 4.41 0.60
N ASP A 83 16.73 4.18 -0.08
CA ASP A 83 15.41 4.78 0.12
C ASP A 83 15.38 6.32 0.16
N LYS A 84 16.50 6.96 -0.27
CA LYS A 84 16.58 8.41 -0.39
C LYS A 84 15.70 8.91 -1.52
N ILE A 85 15.09 10.07 -1.31
CA ILE A 85 14.25 10.70 -2.32
C ILE A 85 15.15 11.25 -3.44
N LEU A 86 14.93 10.79 -4.67
CA LEU A 86 15.67 11.24 -5.85
C LEU A 86 15.00 12.40 -6.56
N HIS A 87 13.68 12.42 -6.62
CA HIS A 87 12.88 13.44 -7.29
C HIS A 87 11.47 13.47 -6.71
N ALA A 88 10.84 14.64 -6.72
CA ALA A 88 9.43 14.80 -6.38
C ALA A 88 8.75 15.76 -7.35
N ASP A 89 7.57 15.35 -7.82
CA ASP A 89 6.74 16.08 -8.76
C ASP A 89 5.52 16.63 -8.03
N PHE A 90 5.31 17.94 -8.19
CA PHE A 90 4.18 18.65 -7.59
C PHE A 90 3.28 19.23 -8.66
N TYR A 91 1.98 19.13 -8.42
CA TYR A 91 0.95 19.75 -9.23
C TYR A 91 0.35 20.92 -8.48
N GLU A 92 0.37 22.12 -9.10
CA GLU A 92 -0.23 23.32 -8.52
C GLU A 92 -1.74 23.22 -8.48
N LEU A 93 -2.33 23.51 -7.31
CA LEU A 93 -3.77 23.48 -7.11
C LEU A 93 -4.41 24.78 -7.58
N HIS A 94 -5.48 24.65 -8.34
CA HIS A 94 -6.36 25.74 -8.75
C HIS A 94 -7.78 25.37 -8.34
N ASP A 95 -8.51 26.29 -7.76
CA ASP A 95 -9.86 26.05 -7.23
C ASP A 95 -10.85 25.56 -8.30
N ASP A 96 -10.65 25.99 -9.54
CA ASP A 96 -11.55 25.70 -10.67
C ASP A 96 -11.24 24.38 -11.42
N LYS A 97 -10.09 23.75 -11.12
CA LYS A 97 -9.64 22.56 -11.86
C LYS A 97 -9.73 21.30 -11.02
N PRO A 98 -10.40 20.24 -11.50
CA PRO A 98 -10.40 18.97 -10.81
C PRO A 98 -9.00 18.35 -10.82
N VAL A 99 -8.60 17.80 -9.69
CA VAL A 99 -7.28 17.21 -9.46
C VAL A 99 -7.42 15.73 -9.18
N THR A 100 -6.44 14.97 -9.63
CA THR A 100 -6.37 13.54 -9.37
C THR A 100 -5.33 13.27 -8.30
N MET A 101 -5.71 12.52 -7.25
CA MET A 101 -4.84 12.19 -6.14
C MET A 101 -5.09 10.77 -5.64
N ASP A 102 -4.04 10.13 -5.12
CA ASP A 102 -4.15 8.83 -4.47
C ASP A 102 -4.49 9.00 -2.98
N ILE A 103 -5.72 8.64 -2.59
CA ILE A 103 -6.23 8.79 -1.23
C ILE A 103 -6.17 7.46 -0.49
N PRO A 104 -5.68 7.42 0.75
CA PRO A 104 -5.58 6.21 1.54
C PRO A 104 -6.96 5.69 1.95
N VAL A 105 -7.10 4.36 2.01
CA VAL A 105 -8.29 3.67 2.50
C VAL A 105 -8.08 3.28 3.95
N GLU A 106 -8.93 3.75 4.83
CA GLU A 106 -9.00 3.38 6.23
C GLU A 106 -10.14 2.37 6.45
N LEU A 107 -9.84 1.29 7.15
CA LEU A 107 -10.83 0.28 7.48
C LEU A 107 -11.35 0.53 8.89
N SER A 108 -12.66 0.67 9.03
CA SER A 108 -13.35 0.85 10.31
C SER A 108 -14.14 -0.40 10.69
N GLY A 109 -14.22 -0.66 11.99
CA GLY A 109 -14.95 -1.82 12.51
C GLY A 109 -14.13 -3.11 12.54
N SER A 110 -14.82 -4.23 12.79
CA SER A 110 -14.24 -5.55 12.91
C SER A 110 -15.07 -6.55 12.10
N ALA A 111 -14.44 -7.26 11.19
CA ALA A 111 -15.14 -8.21 10.33
C ALA A 111 -15.50 -9.51 11.08
N PRO A 112 -16.79 -9.90 11.15
CA PRO A 112 -17.21 -11.16 11.78
C PRO A 112 -16.59 -12.39 11.11
N GLY A 113 -16.35 -12.34 9.82
CA GLY A 113 -15.65 -13.42 9.10
C GLY A 113 -14.21 -13.66 9.55
N VAL A 114 -13.55 -12.65 10.13
CA VAL A 114 -12.22 -12.80 10.73
C VAL A 114 -12.32 -13.33 12.16
N LEU A 115 -13.25 -12.78 12.97
CA LEU A 115 -13.38 -13.12 14.39
C LEU A 115 -13.98 -14.50 14.62
N ASN A 116 -15.09 -14.81 13.92
CA ASN A 116 -15.87 -16.01 14.16
C ASN A 116 -15.43 -17.21 13.29
N SER A 117 -15.02 -16.91 12.05
CA SER A 117 -14.73 -17.96 11.05
C SER A 117 -13.24 -18.15 10.76
N GLY A 118 -12.35 -17.49 11.53
CA GLY A 118 -10.91 -17.64 11.35
C GLY A 118 -10.38 -17.17 9.98
N GLY A 119 -11.11 -16.30 9.29
CA GLY A 119 -10.70 -15.72 8.03
C GLY A 119 -9.56 -14.71 8.19
N VAL A 120 -8.89 -14.41 7.10
CA VAL A 120 -7.84 -13.39 7.03
C VAL A 120 -8.31 -12.22 6.18
N LEU A 121 -8.26 -11.01 6.74
CA LEU A 121 -8.57 -9.78 6.03
C LEU A 121 -7.41 -9.42 5.09
N SER A 122 -7.69 -9.44 3.79
CA SER A 122 -6.74 -9.06 2.73
C SER A 122 -7.11 -7.70 2.17
N ARG A 123 -6.18 -6.73 2.28
CA ARG A 123 -6.30 -5.42 1.65
C ARG A 123 -5.69 -5.47 0.26
N ASN A 124 -6.53 -5.44 -0.78
CA ASN A 124 -6.06 -5.46 -2.16
C ASN A 124 -5.61 -4.07 -2.62
N LYS A 125 -6.32 -3.03 -2.18
CA LYS A 125 -5.98 -1.63 -2.46
C LYS A 125 -5.83 -0.87 -1.15
N ARG A 126 -4.65 -0.27 -0.95
CA ARG A 126 -4.37 0.60 0.19
C ARG A 126 -4.67 2.06 -0.08
N LYS A 127 -4.58 2.45 -1.35
CA LYS A 127 -4.91 3.78 -1.86
C LYS A 127 -5.82 3.64 -3.06
N LEU A 128 -6.75 4.57 -3.21
CA LEU A 128 -7.61 4.69 -4.38
C LEU A 128 -7.37 6.03 -5.06
N ARG A 129 -7.34 6.02 -6.38
CA ARG A 129 -7.18 7.21 -7.19
C ARG A 129 -8.52 7.90 -7.33
N VAL A 130 -8.58 9.12 -6.83
CA VAL A 130 -9.78 9.97 -6.75
C VAL A 130 -9.55 11.22 -7.58
N ARG A 131 -10.59 11.66 -8.28
CA ARG A 131 -10.63 12.92 -8.99
C ARG A 131 -11.71 13.79 -8.36
N ALA A 132 -11.31 14.95 -7.84
CA ALA A 132 -12.23 15.90 -7.21
C ALA A 132 -11.72 17.33 -7.35
N LEU A 133 -12.58 18.30 -7.03
CA LEU A 133 -12.14 19.67 -6.81
C LEU A 133 -11.34 19.75 -5.50
N PRO A 134 -10.36 20.68 -5.40
CA PRO A 134 -9.50 20.80 -4.20
C PRO A 134 -10.27 20.97 -2.88
N GLY A 135 -11.44 21.62 -2.93
CA GLY A 135 -12.28 21.79 -1.75
C GLY A 135 -13.00 20.52 -1.28
N ASN A 136 -13.24 19.57 -2.19
CA ASN A 136 -14.02 18.35 -1.92
C ASN A 136 -13.13 17.09 -1.76
N LEU A 137 -11.82 17.26 -1.74
CA LEU A 137 -10.89 16.14 -1.55
C LEU A 137 -10.96 15.61 -0.11
N PRO A 138 -11.29 14.33 0.14
CA PRO A 138 -11.26 13.74 1.48
C PRO A 138 -9.83 13.45 1.95
N ASP A 139 -9.59 13.45 3.26
CA ASP A 139 -8.29 13.08 3.85
C ASP A 139 -8.05 11.57 3.79
N SER A 140 -9.10 10.78 3.98
CA SER A 140 -9.11 9.32 3.91
C SER A 140 -10.47 8.82 3.44
N LEU A 141 -10.50 7.62 2.87
CA LEU A 141 -11.73 6.90 2.50
C LEU A 141 -12.02 5.84 3.56
N ASN A 142 -13.11 6.02 4.29
CA ASN A 142 -13.50 5.08 5.34
C ASN A 142 -14.33 3.94 4.76
N VAL A 143 -13.89 2.72 5.01
CA VAL A 143 -14.57 1.47 4.63
C VAL A 143 -15.00 0.75 5.88
N ASP A 144 -16.30 0.56 6.05
CA ASP A 144 -16.85 -0.23 7.14
C ASP A 144 -16.81 -1.73 6.79
N ILE A 145 -16.04 -2.48 7.58
CA ILE A 145 -15.88 -3.92 7.43
C ILE A 145 -16.74 -4.74 8.37
N SER A 146 -17.60 -4.11 9.18
CA SER A 146 -18.39 -4.77 10.25
C SER A 146 -19.40 -5.80 9.72
N LYS A 147 -19.70 -5.77 8.43
CA LYS A 147 -20.66 -6.67 7.78
C LYS A 147 -20.01 -7.77 6.93
N LEU A 148 -18.67 -7.77 6.84
CA LEU A 148 -17.98 -8.72 5.96
C LEU A 148 -17.84 -10.09 6.60
N GLU A 149 -18.43 -11.08 5.95
CA GLU A 149 -18.34 -12.51 6.29
C GLU A 149 -17.18 -13.19 5.55
N LEU A 150 -17.02 -14.48 5.80
CA LEU A 150 -15.99 -15.28 5.14
C LEU A 150 -16.26 -15.40 3.64
N GLY A 151 -15.31 -14.97 2.81
CA GLY A 151 -15.42 -14.95 1.35
C GLY A 151 -15.93 -13.65 0.77
N ASP A 152 -16.44 -12.73 1.60
CA ASP A 152 -16.98 -11.46 1.13
C ASP A 152 -15.90 -10.50 0.63
N LYS A 153 -16.32 -9.66 -0.31
CA LYS A 153 -15.51 -8.66 -0.97
C LYS A 153 -16.18 -7.30 -0.88
N PHE A 154 -15.40 -6.30 -0.57
CA PHE A 154 -15.82 -4.91 -0.62
C PHE A 154 -15.37 -4.28 -1.94
N TYR A 155 -16.29 -3.75 -2.71
CA TYR A 155 -16.05 -3.19 -4.04
C TYR A 155 -15.98 -1.65 -4.01
N THR A 156 -15.32 -1.08 -5.03
CA THR A 156 -15.21 0.38 -5.22
C THR A 156 -16.56 1.05 -5.39
N SER A 157 -17.54 0.37 -6.04
CA SER A 157 -18.92 0.86 -6.21
C SER A 157 -19.64 1.20 -4.90
N GLN A 158 -19.23 0.59 -3.78
CA GLN A 158 -19.80 0.86 -2.46
C GLN A 158 -19.23 2.15 -1.79
N LEU A 159 -18.21 2.77 -2.41
CA LEU A 159 -17.55 3.99 -1.93
C LEU A 159 -17.91 5.23 -2.76
N GLU A 160 -18.81 5.09 -3.73
CA GLU A 160 -19.21 6.22 -4.55
C GLU A 160 -19.88 7.32 -3.70
N SER A 161 -19.48 8.56 -3.93
CA SER A 161 -20.06 9.75 -3.34
C SER A 161 -20.20 10.84 -4.40
N GLU A 162 -21.13 11.77 -4.20
CA GLU A 162 -21.40 12.87 -5.14
C GLU A 162 -20.27 13.91 -5.20
N ASP A 163 -19.37 13.92 -4.21
CA ASP A 163 -18.32 14.92 -4.06
C ASP A 163 -17.06 14.62 -4.86
N PHE A 164 -16.85 13.35 -5.23
CA PHE A 164 -15.64 12.93 -5.94
C PHE A 164 -15.86 11.72 -6.85
N ASP A 165 -15.08 11.63 -7.91
CA ASP A 165 -15.09 10.53 -8.86
C ASP A 165 -13.96 9.55 -8.55
N LEU A 166 -14.26 8.26 -8.46
CA LEU A 166 -13.26 7.19 -8.37
C LEU A 166 -12.81 6.78 -9.77
N LEU A 167 -11.49 6.86 -10.05
CA LEU A 167 -10.92 6.49 -11.35
C LEU A 167 -10.69 4.98 -11.52
N HIS A 168 -11.09 4.19 -10.54
CA HIS A 168 -11.04 2.74 -10.61
C HIS A 168 -12.34 2.16 -11.16
N PRO A 169 -12.30 1.00 -11.87
CA PRO A 169 -13.50 0.28 -12.25
C PRO A 169 -14.36 -0.08 -11.03
N GLU A 170 -15.69 -0.03 -11.18
CA GLU A 170 -16.66 -0.35 -10.12
C GLU A 170 -16.45 -1.73 -9.48
N ASN A 171 -15.99 -2.71 -10.27
CA ASN A 171 -15.70 -4.07 -9.84
C ASN A 171 -14.33 -4.25 -9.15
N THR A 172 -13.62 -3.17 -8.87
CA THR A 172 -12.34 -3.25 -8.17
C THR A 172 -12.57 -3.63 -6.72
N VAL A 173 -11.94 -4.73 -6.27
CA VAL A 173 -12.00 -5.17 -4.88
C VAL A 173 -11.02 -4.35 -4.04
N VAL A 174 -11.53 -3.65 -3.05
CA VAL A 174 -10.74 -2.85 -2.10
C VAL A 174 -10.19 -3.74 -0.98
N CYS A 175 -11.06 -4.48 -0.31
CA CYS A 175 -10.70 -5.47 0.70
C CYS A 175 -11.59 -6.70 0.59
N GLN A 176 -11.12 -7.82 1.15
CA GLN A 176 -11.84 -9.10 1.16
C GLN A 176 -11.43 -9.93 2.36
N VAL A 177 -12.33 -10.76 2.85
CA VAL A 177 -12.05 -11.76 3.86
C VAL A 177 -11.81 -13.10 3.17
N ARG A 178 -10.63 -13.67 3.31
CA ARG A 178 -10.26 -14.97 2.71
C ARG A 178 -10.20 -16.03 3.77
N THR A 179 -10.48 -17.29 3.38
CA THR A 179 -10.21 -18.46 4.22
C THR A 179 -8.72 -18.59 4.49
N SER A 180 -8.34 -18.85 5.73
CA SER A 180 -6.98 -19.21 6.09
C SER A 180 -6.71 -20.67 5.69
N ARG A 181 -5.49 -20.96 5.22
CA ARG A 181 -5.10 -22.37 4.99
C ARG A 181 -5.10 -23.20 6.28
N ALA A 182 -4.93 -22.54 7.42
CA ALA A 182 -4.97 -23.20 8.72
C ALA A 182 -6.39 -23.60 9.13
N SER A 183 -7.42 -22.83 8.75
CA SER A 183 -8.82 -23.19 9.01
C SER A 183 -9.34 -24.32 8.12
N MET A 184 -8.70 -24.56 6.97
CA MET A 184 -9.02 -25.71 6.12
C MET A 184 -8.42 -27.03 6.63
N ALA A 185 -7.47 -26.97 7.57
CA ALA A 185 -6.79 -28.15 8.12
C ALA A 185 -7.42 -28.68 9.42
N LEU A 186 -8.45 -28.01 9.94
CA LEU A 186 -9.27 -28.55 11.02
C LEU A 186 -10.40 -29.36 10.38
N PRO A 187 -10.44 -30.68 10.53
CA PRO A 187 -11.66 -31.44 10.19
C PRO A 187 -12.76 -30.93 11.12
N GLU A 188 -13.91 -30.61 10.56
CA GLU A 188 -15.16 -30.51 11.28
C GLU A 188 -15.39 -31.90 11.94
N ASP A 189 -15.08 -31.98 13.22
CA ASP A 189 -15.62 -33.08 14.03
C ASP A 189 -17.13 -32.84 14.15
N GLU A 190 -17.86 -33.38 13.20
CA GLU A 190 -19.27 -33.63 13.34
C GLU A 190 -19.47 -34.55 14.56
N GLU A 191 -20.10 -34.00 15.58
CA GLU A 191 -20.82 -34.77 16.59
C GLU A 191 -21.77 -35.72 15.89
N THR A 192 -21.43 -36.98 15.91
CA THR A 192 -22.40 -38.07 15.84
C THR A 192 -22.16 -38.99 17.02
N GLU A 193 -22.88 -38.70 18.12
CA GLU A 193 -23.26 -39.70 19.09
C GLU A 193 -24.10 -40.78 18.35
N GLU A 194 -23.70 -42.00 18.51
CA GLU A 194 -24.48 -43.18 18.96
C GLU A 194 -23.81 -44.46 18.53
N GLY A 195 -23.35 -45.18 19.51
CA GLY A 195 -23.91 -46.47 19.79
C GLY A 195 -23.19 -47.70 19.25
N VAL A 196 -22.81 -48.52 20.26
CA VAL A 196 -22.80 -49.97 20.31
C VAL A 196 -21.51 -50.72 20.03
N GLU A 197 -20.93 -51.14 21.17
CA GLU A 197 -20.51 -52.52 21.56
C GLU A 197 -20.07 -53.49 20.48
N GLY A 198 -18.94 -54.11 20.77
CA GLY A 198 -18.67 -55.47 20.30
C GLY A 198 -17.19 -55.77 20.02
N ALA A 199 -16.52 -56.15 21.07
CA ALA A 199 -15.75 -57.40 21.24
C ALA A 199 -14.70 -57.82 20.18
N GLU A 200 -13.53 -58.08 20.76
CA GLU A 200 -12.67 -59.27 20.64
C GLU A 200 -11.65 -59.35 19.48
N GLU A 201 -10.41 -59.29 19.97
CA GLU A 201 -9.33 -60.30 19.90
C GLU A 201 -8.68 -60.61 18.55
N ALA A 202 -7.41 -60.46 18.55
CA ALA A 202 -6.30 -61.42 18.30
C ALA A 202 -5.20 -60.75 17.48
N GLU A 203 -4.07 -60.54 18.08
CA GLU A 203 -2.82 -61.33 18.03
C GLU A 203 -2.15 -61.42 16.64
N GLY A 204 -0.90 -61.04 16.63
CA GLY A 204 0.11 -61.71 15.83
C GLY A 204 1.08 -60.82 15.05
N ALA A 205 2.17 -60.51 15.69
CA ALA A 205 3.55 -60.91 15.34
C ALA A 205 4.14 -60.31 14.05
N GLU A 206 5.18 -59.55 14.26
CA GLU A 206 6.60 -59.90 14.03
C GLU A 206 7.15 -59.73 12.61
N GLY A 207 8.28 -59.08 12.55
CA GLY A 207 9.32 -59.29 11.56
C GLY A 207 9.85 -58.00 10.89
N ALA A 208 10.80 -57.37 11.50
CA ALA A 208 12.26 -57.45 11.28
C ALA A 208 12.73 -56.86 9.95
N ALA A 209 13.44 -55.81 10.07
CA ALA A 209 14.85 -55.62 9.84
C ALA A 209 15.38 -55.39 8.41
N ALA A 210 16.26 -54.49 8.38
CA ALA A 210 17.54 -54.39 7.64
C ALA A 210 17.47 -53.40 6.47
N GLU A 211 18.20 -52.29 6.58
CA GLU A 211 19.65 -52.08 6.37
C GLU A 211 20.03 -51.75 4.93
N GLY A 212 20.80 -50.73 4.77
CA GLY A 212 21.77 -50.57 3.72
C GLY A 212 21.76 -49.19 3.06
N ALA A 213 22.50 -48.25 3.58
CA ALA A 213 23.88 -47.85 3.20
C ALA A 213 23.92 -47.06 1.88
N ALA A 214 24.25 -45.80 1.99
CA ALA A 214 25.56 -45.17 1.76
C ALA A 214 25.88 -44.73 0.35
N ALA A 215 26.38 -43.50 0.34
CA ALA A 215 27.41 -42.93 -0.56
C ALA A 215 26.97 -42.64 -1.99
N GLU A 216 27.30 -41.51 -2.62
CA GLU A 216 28.56 -40.80 -2.71
C GLU A 216 28.35 -39.50 -3.48
N THR A 217 29.01 -38.47 -3.09
CA THR A 217 29.37 -37.34 -3.95
C THR A 217 30.47 -37.75 -4.92
N PRO A 218 30.58 -37.10 -6.06
CA PRO A 218 31.86 -36.45 -6.31
C PRO A 218 31.78 -35.03 -6.87
N LYS A 219 32.78 -34.28 -6.45
CA LYS A 219 33.32 -33.06 -7.01
C LYS A 219 33.88 -33.35 -8.40
N ASP A 220 33.96 -32.34 -9.22
CA ASP A 220 35.13 -31.88 -9.98
C ASP A 220 34.63 -30.81 -10.95
N ASP A 221 35.15 -29.67 -10.96
CA ASP A 221 36.43 -29.01 -11.26
C ASP A 221 36.53 -28.61 -12.75
N SER A 222 36.90 -27.36 -12.87
CA SER A 222 37.72 -26.69 -13.88
C SER A 222 37.10 -26.07 -15.13
N LYS A 223 37.38 -24.77 -15.16
CA LYS A 223 38.03 -23.98 -16.21
C LYS A 223 37.34 -23.79 -17.57
N GLU A 224 36.98 -22.57 -17.91
CA GLU A 224 37.82 -21.61 -18.68
C GLU A 224 37.20 -20.21 -18.62
#